data_84aacc3c665f2b5575d16cf4f66a5926
#
_entry.id   84aacc3c665f2b5575d16cf4f66a5926
#
_cell.length_a   1.000
_cell.length_b   1.000
_cell.length_c   1.000
_cell.angle_alpha   90.00
_cell.angle_beta   90.00
_cell.angle_gamma   90.00
#
_symmetry.space_group_name_H-M   'P 1'
#
loop_
_entity.id
_entity.type
_entity.pdbx_description
1 polymer ?
#
loop_
_entity_poly.entity_id
_entity_poly.type
_entity_poly.pdbx_seq_one_letter_code
_entity_poly.pdbx_strand_id
1 'polypeptide(L)'
;MTGEKFECEIQARFRDINVGGHVDNVEAVRVIDEARIQFFMFAPVLDGDRQGLLSRKPTGIVDLMGAQRVDYHSEMRFAPYSPFLVRIWVSHLGRTSFAVSTEMRTVADHPPALIAESTFVFWDRTAEAAWPINDEVRTDLERYLGPPVPLRGC
;
A
#
# COMPACT_ATOMS: atom_id res chain seq x y z
N MET A 1 -18.72 -6.77 2.01
CA MET A 1 -18.63 -5.82 0.90
C MET A 1 -17.16 -5.50 0.63
N THR A 2 -16.74 -5.59 -0.61
CA THR A 2 -15.40 -5.17 -1.00
C THR A 2 -15.44 -3.69 -1.37
N GLY A 3 -14.62 -2.89 -0.70
CA GLY A 3 -14.44 -1.50 -1.08
C GLY A 3 -13.64 -1.33 -2.37
N GLU A 4 -13.37 -0.10 -2.72
CA GLU A 4 -12.54 0.22 -3.88
C GLU A 4 -11.09 -0.22 -3.65
N LYS A 5 -10.38 -0.44 -4.75
CA LYS A 5 -8.93 -0.65 -4.73
C LYS A 5 -8.27 0.47 -5.51
N PHE A 6 -7.21 1.02 -4.96
CA PHE A 6 -6.40 1.99 -5.68
C PHE A 6 -5.45 1.26 -6.62
N GLU A 7 -5.44 1.66 -7.88
CA GLU A 7 -4.59 1.05 -8.89
C GLU A 7 -3.55 2.06 -9.36
N CYS A 8 -2.31 1.62 -9.48
CA CYS A 8 -1.23 2.42 -10.06
C CYS A 8 -0.26 1.54 -10.83
N GLU A 9 0.50 2.18 -11.71
CA GLU A 9 1.54 1.52 -12.50
C GLU A 9 2.89 2.06 -12.07
N ILE A 10 3.84 1.15 -11.82
CA ILE A 10 5.19 1.53 -11.38
C ILE A 10 6.20 0.80 -12.25
N GLN A 11 7.00 1.58 -12.99
CA GLN A 11 8.04 1.03 -13.85
C GLN A 11 9.29 0.70 -13.03
N ALA A 12 9.75 -0.55 -13.11
CA ALA A 12 11.05 -0.90 -12.59
C ALA A 12 12.14 -0.14 -13.36
N ARG A 13 13.16 0.30 -12.65
CA ARG A 13 14.31 0.97 -13.24
C ARG A 13 15.41 -0.03 -13.51
N PHE A 14 16.27 0.27 -14.46
CA PHE A 14 17.41 -0.60 -14.77
C PHE A 14 18.27 -0.86 -13.52
N ARG A 15 18.43 0.14 -12.65
CA ARG A 15 19.19 0.00 -11.39
C ARG A 15 18.51 -0.88 -10.35
N ASP A 16 17.25 -1.26 -10.54
CA ASP A 16 16.51 -2.08 -9.58
C ASP A 16 16.75 -3.58 -9.78
N ILE A 17 17.46 -3.97 -10.83
CA ILE A 17 17.73 -5.37 -11.13
C ILE A 17 19.04 -5.84 -10.52
N ASN A 18 19.08 -7.12 -10.15
CA ASN A 18 20.28 -7.78 -9.67
C ASN A 18 21.05 -8.44 -10.83
N VAL A 19 22.17 -9.13 -10.52
CA VAL A 19 23.00 -9.78 -11.53
C VAL A 19 22.27 -10.84 -12.35
N GLY A 20 21.18 -11.40 -11.85
CA GLY A 20 20.36 -12.37 -12.58
C GLY A 20 19.33 -11.75 -13.49
N GLY A 21 19.24 -10.41 -13.57
CA GLY A 21 18.25 -9.71 -14.39
C GLY A 21 16.88 -9.62 -13.75
N HIS A 22 16.73 -10.01 -12.50
CA HIS A 22 15.47 -9.93 -11.75
C HIS A 22 15.45 -8.66 -10.92
N VAL A 23 14.24 -8.13 -10.66
CA VAL A 23 14.09 -7.06 -9.69
C VAL A 23 14.53 -7.59 -8.34
N ASP A 24 15.48 -6.90 -7.73
CA ASP A 24 16.01 -7.28 -6.41
C ASP A 24 14.88 -7.26 -5.37
N ASN A 25 14.89 -8.21 -4.45
CA ASN A 25 13.83 -8.32 -3.43
C ASN A 25 13.70 -7.08 -2.56
N VAL A 26 14.80 -6.36 -2.32
CA VAL A 26 14.78 -5.10 -1.58
C VAL A 26 14.12 -4.01 -2.43
N GLU A 27 14.42 -3.96 -3.72
CA GLU A 27 13.81 -2.98 -4.63
C GLU A 27 12.33 -3.27 -4.87
N ALA A 28 11.91 -4.54 -4.80
CA ALA A 28 10.48 -4.89 -4.83
C ALA A 28 9.73 -4.27 -3.64
N VAL A 29 10.36 -4.25 -2.46
CA VAL A 29 9.80 -3.58 -1.28
C VAL A 29 9.72 -2.07 -1.49
N ARG A 30 10.68 -1.46 -2.20
CA ARG A 30 10.61 -0.04 -2.57
C ARG A 30 9.44 0.26 -3.49
N VAL A 31 9.12 -0.66 -4.40
CA VAL A 31 7.94 -0.51 -5.28
C VAL A 31 6.64 -0.56 -4.44
N ILE A 32 6.57 -1.43 -3.44
CA ILE A 32 5.44 -1.45 -2.49
C ILE A 32 5.34 -0.10 -1.78
N ASP A 33 6.45 0.43 -1.34
CA ASP A 33 6.49 1.72 -0.62
C ASP A 33 6.04 2.87 -1.54
N GLU A 34 6.48 2.87 -2.79
CA GLU A 34 6.04 3.85 -3.79
C GLU A 34 4.53 3.79 -4.01
N ALA A 35 3.97 2.58 -4.13
CA ALA A 35 2.52 2.40 -4.28
C ALA A 35 1.76 2.92 -3.06
N ARG A 36 2.28 2.66 -1.86
CA ARG A 36 1.70 3.16 -0.61
C ARG A 36 1.71 4.68 -0.57
N ILE A 37 2.81 5.30 -0.94
CA ILE A 37 2.92 6.77 -0.98
C ILE A 37 1.88 7.34 -1.94
N GLN A 38 1.77 6.76 -3.14
CA GLN A 38 0.76 7.21 -4.10
C GLN A 38 -0.66 7.04 -3.57
N PHE A 39 -0.95 5.94 -2.90
CA PHE A 39 -2.24 5.69 -2.27
C PHE A 39 -2.53 6.73 -1.19
N PHE A 40 -1.60 6.96 -0.29
CA PHE A 40 -1.80 7.89 0.83
C PHE A 40 -1.90 9.35 0.37
N MET A 41 -1.22 9.72 -0.70
CA MET A 41 -1.14 11.10 -1.17
C MET A 41 -2.08 11.45 -2.31
N PHE A 42 -2.52 10.47 -3.11
CA PHE A 42 -3.23 10.77 -4.37
C PHE A 42 -4.53 10.00 -4.56
N ALA A 43 -4.84 9.00 -3.74
CA ALA A 43 -6.09 8.25 -3.92
C ALA A 43 -7.31 9.15 -3.68
N PRO A 44 -8.32 9.11 -4.55
CA PRO A 44 -9.53 9.91 -4.36
C PRO A 44 -10.25 9.55 -3.06
N VAL A 45 -10.70 10.56 -2.31
CA VAL A 45 -11.52 10.39 -1.13
C VAL A 45 -12.76 11.28 -1.24
N LEU A 46 -13.91 10.72 -0.89
CA LEU A 46 -15.22 11.38 -0.89
C LEU A 46 -15.53 12.20 -2.16
N ASP A 47 -15.41 13.49 -2.16
CA ASP A 47 -16.04 14.36 -3.15
C ASP A 47 -15.09 15.00 -4.18
N GLY A 48 -14.20 14.21 -4.73
CA GLY A 48 -13.52 14.59 -5.97
C GLY A 48 -12.37 15.58 -5.89
N ASP A 49 -12.42 16.57 -5.05
CA ASP A 49 -11.37 17.61 -4.98
C ASP A 49 -10.26 17.28 -3.98
N ARG A 50 -10.47 16.30 -3.12
CA ARG A 50 -9.46 15.90 -2.14
C ARG A 50 -8.65 14.76 -2.68
N GLN A 51 -7.34 14.92 -2.63
CA GLN A 51 -6.38 13.90 -3.05
C GLN A 51 -5.67 13.33 -1.83
N GLY A 52 -5.58 11.99 -1.82
CA GLY A 52 -4.85 11.25 -0.80
C GLY A 52 -5.72 10.64 0.29
N LEU A 53 -5.49 9.36 0.54
CA LEU A 53 -6.21 8.59 1.56
C LEU A 53 -6.13 9.25 2.94
N LEU A 54 -4.98 9.83 3.29
CA LEU A 54 -4.74 10.43 4.59
C LEU A 54 -4.80 11.97 4.56
N SER A 55 -5.42 12.55 3.54
CA SER A 55 -5.46 14.02 3.37
C SER A 55 -6.18 14.75 4.49
N ARG A 56 -7.11 14.09 5.18
CA ARG A 56 -7.84 14.69 6.31
C ARG A 56 -7.24 14.41 7.68
N LYS A 57 -6.08 13.77 7.69
CA LYS A 57 -5.35 13.53 8.94
C LYS A 57 -4.89 14.88 9.52
N PRO A 58 -5.11 15.14 10.83
CA PRO A 58 -4.68 16.39 11.43
C PRO A 58 -3.16 16.58 11.40
N THR A 59 -2.72 17.83 11.43
CA THR A 59 -1.31 18.19 11.57
C THR A 59 -0.77 17.67 12.91
N GLY A 60 0.44 17.11 12.90
CA GLY A 60 1.05 16.52 14.08
C GLY A 60 0.75 15.04 14.27
N ILE A 61 -0.20 14.51 13.53
CA ILE A 61 -0.45 13.06 13.50
C ILE A 61 0.36 12.45 12.36
N VAL A 62 1.13 11.43 12.69
CA VAL A 62 1.96 10.70 11.71
C VAL A 62 1.52 9.26 11.63
N ASP A 63 1.75 8.65 10.49
CA ASP A 63 1.56 7.22 10.27
C ASP A 63 2.92 6.52 10.32
N LEU A 64 3.07 5.62 11.26
CA LEU A 64 4.31 4.87 11.46
C LEU A 64 4.10 3.42 11.05
N MET A 65 5.02 2.89 10.24
CA MET A 65 4.97 1.47 9.88
C MET A 65 5.35 0.62 11.10
N GLY A 66 4.42 -0.24 11.51
CA GLY A 66 4.63 -1.14 12.64
C GLY A 66 5.06 -2.54 12.21
N ALA A 67 4.62 -3.00 11.03
CA ALA A 67 4.94 -4.33 10.53
C ALA A 67 4.74 -4.38 9.02
N GLN A 68 5.50 -5.24 8.36
CA GLN A 68 5.31 -5.52 6.94
C GLN A 68 5.62 -6.98 6.66
N ARG A 69 4.73 -7.62 5.91
CA ARG A 69 4.90 -9.00 5.49
C ARG A 69 4.78 -9.07 3.98
N VAL A 70 5.70 -9.78 3.34
CA VAL A 70 5.79 -9.87 1.89
C VAL A 70 5.95 -11.32 1.48
N ASP A 71 5.11 -11.78 0.56
CA ASP A 71 5.25 -13.08 -0.10
C ASP A 71 5.65 -12.86 -1.56
N TYR A 72 6.73 -13.48 -1.98
CA TYR A 72 7.22 -13.47 -3.35
C TYR A 72 6.72 -14.75 -4.04
N HIS A 73 5.84 -14.61 -5.02
CA HIS A 73 5.19 -15.75 -5.68
C HIS A 73 5.86 -16.13 -7.01
N SER A 74 6.35 -15.13 -7.75
CA SER A 74 7.04 -15.35 -9.01
C SER A 74 8.05 -14.27 -9.27
N GLU A 75 8.91 -14.51 -10.26
CA GLU A 75 9.95 -13.56 -10.63
C GLU A 75 9.36 -12.27 -11.20
N MET A 76 10.00 -11.16 -10.84
CA MET A 76 9.73 -9.85 -11.43
C MET A 76 10.97 -9.41 -12.20
N ARG A 77 10.82 -9.16 -13.49
CA ARG A 77 11.90 -8.77 -14.37
C ARG A 77 11.72 -7.35 -14.87
N PHE A 78 12.83 -6.67 -15.08
CA PHE A 78 12.79 -5.40 -15.77
C PHE A 78 12.40 -5.64 -17.25
N ALA A 79 11.43 -4.87 -17.70
CA ALA A 79 11.08 -4.75 -19.11
C ALA A 79 10.78 -3.28 -19.39
N PRO A 80 11.44 -2.65 -20.37
CA PRO A 80 11.19 -1.25 -20.67
C PRO A 80 9.75 -1.04 -21.12
N TYR A 81 9.14 0.03 -20.67
CA TYR A 81 7.75 0.41 -21.01
C TYR A 81 6.72 -0.65 -20.62
N SER A 82 7.05 -1.45 -19.60
CA SER A 82 6.18 -2.52 -19.12
C SER A 82 6.10 -2.44 -17.59
N PRO A 83 5.31 -1.49 -17.07
CA PRO A 83 5.24 -1.25 -15.63
C PRO A 83 4.56 -2.39 -14.89
N PHE A 84 4.89 -2.53 -13.61
CA PHE A 84 4.13 -3.40 -12.71
C PHE A 84 2.75 -2.78 -12.46
N LEU A 85 1.75 -3.66 -12.44
CA LEU A 85 0.37 -3.29 -12.14
C LEU A 85 0.13 -3.53 -10.65
N VAL A 86 -0.09 -2.48 -9.91
CA VAL A 86 -0.21 -2.53 -8.45
C VAL A 86 -1.63 -2.19 -8.04
N ARG A 87 -2.22 -3.02 -7.17
CA ARG A 87 -3.48 -2.74 -6.48
C ARG A 87 -3.19 -2.67 -5.00
N ILE A 88 -3.71 -1.65 -4.35
CA ILE A 88 -3.54 -1.44 -2.91
C ILE A 88 -4.86 -0.98 -2.30
N TRP A 89 -5.18 -1.52 -1.13
CA TRP A 89 -6.43 -1.21 -0.43
C TRP A 89 -6.24 -1.39 1.07
N VAL A 90 -7.20 -0.91 1.87
CA VAL A 90 -7.22 -1.09 3.32
C VAL A 90 -7.76 -2.49 3.62
N SER A 91 -7.04 -3.29 4.39
CA SER A 91 -7.44 -4.66 4.72
C SER A 91 -7.74 -4.89 6.19
N HIS A 92 -7.43 -3.92 7.04
CA HIS A 92 -7.80 -3.95 8.45
C HIS A 92 -7.91 -2.51 8.95
N LEU A 93 -8.87 -2.28 9.83
CA LEU A 93 -9.10 -0.97 10.43
C LEU A 93 -9.36 -1.14 11.92
N GLY A 94 -8.39 -0.76 12.73
CA GLY A 94 -8.45 -0.81 14.18
C GLY A 94 -8.79 0.54 14.80
N ARG A 95 -8.54 0.67 16.10
CA ARG A 95 -8.81 1.93 16.83
C ARG A 95 -7.75 2.99 16.56
N THR A 96 -6.47 2.60 16.54
CA THR A 96 -5.32 3.49 16.34
C THR A 96 -4.45 3.06 15.17
N SER A 97 -4.79 1.96 14.51
CA SER A 97 -3.98 1.36 13.45
C SER A 97 -4.84 0.91 12.29
N PHE A 98 -4.21 0.73 11.16
CA PHE A 98 -4.82 0.13 9.97
C PHE A 98 -3.77 -0.66 9.20
N ALA A 99 -4.22 -1.56 8.38
CA ALA A 99 -3.34 -2.31 7.49
C ALA A 99 -3.75 -2.10 6.04
N VAL A 100 -2.77 -2.15 5.16
CA VAL A 100 -3.01 -2.13 3.71
C VAL A 100 -2.50 -3.41 3.09
N SER A 101 -3.26 -3.94 2.16
CA SER A 101 -2.88 -5.08 1.34
C SER A 101 -2.48 -4.61 -0.04
N THR A 102 -1.44 -5.22 -0.61
CA THR A 102 -0.89 -4.87 -1.91
C THR A 102 -0.76 -6.12 -2.77
N GLU A 103 -1.21 -6.02 -4.01
CA GLU A 103 -0.96 -7.01 -5.05
C GLU A 103 -0.13 -6.36 -6.16
N MET A 104 0.91 -7.03 -6.61
CA MET A 104 1.77 -6.53 -7.69
C MET A 104 1.84 -7.58 -8.79
N ARG A 105 1.45 -7.19 -10.01
CA ARG A 105 1.43 -8.06 -11.19
C ARG A 105 2.38 -7.55 -12.26
N THR A 106 2.99 -8.48 -12.96
CA THR A 106 3.77 -8.16 -14.16
C THR A 106 2.91 -8.21 -15.42
N VAL A 107 1.83 -8.97 -15.38
CA VAL A 107 0.85 -9.11 -16.48
C VAL A 107 -0.55 -9.01 -15.87
N ALA A 108 -1.43 -8.24 -16.53
CA ALA A 108 -2.74 -7.85 -16.00
C ALA A 108 -3.62 -9.03 -15.56
N ASP A 109 -3.73 -10.08 -16.35
CA ASP A 109 -4.66 -11.18 -16.07
C ASP A 109 -3.99 -12.37 -15.39
N HIS A 110 -2.74 -12.23 -14.96
CA HIS A 110 -2.02 -13.27 -14.25
C HIS A 110 -2.16 -13.09 -12.73
N PRO A 111 -1.91 -14.16 -11.94
CA PRO A 111 -1.83 -14.04 -10.50
C PRO A 111 -0.74 -13.04 -10.09
N PRO A 112 -0.87 -12.41 -8.91
CA PRO A 112 0.18 -11.50 -8.44
C PRO A 112 1.54 -12.19 -8.32
N ALA A 113 2.58 -11.50 -8.77
CA ALA A 113 3.96 -11.94 -8.57
C ALA A 113 4.41 -11.73 -7.12
N LEU A 114 3.79 -10.76 -6.44
CA LEU A 114 4.08 -10.41 -5.06
C LEU A 114 2.78 -9.96 -4.39
N ILE A 115 2.61 -10.35 -3.12
CA ILE A 115 1.57 -9.83 -2.24
C ILE A 115 2.20 -9.37 -0.94
N ALA A 116 1.62 -8.33 -0.34
CA ALA A 116 2.14 -7.77 0.89
C ALA A 116 1.03 -7.23 1.78
N GLU A 117 1.28 -7.20 3.08
CA GLU A 117 0.46 -6.51 4.05
C GLU A 117 1.35 -5.61 4.89
N SER A 118 1.00 -4.34 5.01
CA SER A 118 1.73 -3.35 5.78
C SER A 118 0.81 -2.75 6.82
N THR A 119 1.23 -2.76 8.08
CA THR A 119 0.45 -2.25 9.21
C THR A 119 1.03 -0.91 9.65
N PHE A 120 0.14 0.06 9.84
CA PHE A 120 0.50 1.41 10.26
C PHE A 120 -0.21 1.76 11.55
N VAL A 121 0.49 2.50 12.41
CA VAL A 121 -0.05 3.04 13.66
C VAL A 121 -0.05 4.56 13.53
N PHE A 122 -1.16 5.19 13.84
CA PHE A 122 -1.19 6.65 13.96
C PHE A 122 -0.61 7.07 15.30
N TRP A 123 0.25 8.07 15.25
CA TRP A 123 0.95 8.57 16.41
C TRP A 123 0.81 10.08 16.50
N ASP A 124 0.41 10.56 17.67
CA ASP A 124 0.34 11.99 17.96
C ASP A 124 1.67 12.44 18.56
N ARG A 125 2.40 13.25 17.81
CA ARG A 125 3.71 13.76 18.23
C ARG A 125 3.65 14.70 19.41
N THR A 126 2.55 15.43 19.55
CA THR A 126 2.36 16.37 20.66
C THR A 126 2.02 15.63 21.94
N ALA A 127 1.09 14.69 21.88
CA ALA A 127 0.69 13.91 23.04
C ALA A 127 1.67 12.75 23.34
N GLU A 128 2.57 12.44 22.42
CA GLU A 128 3.48 11.29 22.49
C GLU A 128 2.74 9.98 22.79
N ALA A 129 1.67 9.75 22.04
CA ALA A 129 0.79 8.60 22.22
C ALA A 129 0.15 8.17 20.89
N ALA A 130 -0.35 6.94 20.85
CA ALA A 130 -1.15 6.48 19.73
C ALA A 130 -2.40 7.35 19.59
N TRP A 131 -2.71 7.72 18.35
CA TRP A 131 -3.85 8.59 18.07
C TRP A 131 -5.06 7.76 17.63
N PRO A 132 -6.20 7.87 18.37
CA PRO A 132 -7.42 7.21 17.94
C PRO A 132 -7.92 7.80 16.62
N ILE A 133 -8.21 6.94 15.66
CA ILE A 133 -8.66 7.36 14.33
C ILE A 133 -10.00 8.09 14.47
N ASN A 134 -10.06 9.33 13.99
CA ASN A 134 -11.29 10.11 14.02
C ASN A 134 -12.26 9.66 12.93
N ASP A 135 -13.49 10.16 12.98
CA ASP A 135 -14.56 9.73 12.07
C ASP A 135 -14.26 10.06 10.61
N GLU A 136 -13.63 11.19 10.33
CA GLU A 136 -13.32 11.61 8.97
C GLU A 136 -12.28 10.69 8.31
N VAL A 137 -11.18 10.46 9.01
CA VAL A 137 -10.12 9.56 8.52
C VAL A 137 -10.65 8.14 8.41
N ARG A 138 -11.46 7.70 9.37
CA ARG A 138 -12.09 6.38 9.34
C ARG A 138 -12.97 6.21 8.10
N THR A 139 -13.80 7.20 7.79
CA THR A 139 -14.64 7.16 6.61
C THR A 139 -13.82 7.03 5.33
N ASP A 140 -12.72 7.78 5.23
CA ASP A 140 -11.84 7.71 4.07
C ASP A 140 -11.19 6.32 3.93
N LEU A 141 -10.75 5.74 5.06
CA LEU A 141 -10.18 4.40 5.08
C LEU A 141 -11.22 3.33 4.71
N GLU A 142 -12.43 3.44 5.22
CA GLU A 142 -13.51 2.49 4.95
C GLU A 142 -13.88 2.42 3.47
N ARG A 143 -13.71 3.49 2.72
CA ARG A 143 -13.96 3.50 1.27
C ARG A 143 -13.14 2.42 0.55
N TYR A 144 -11.94 2.16 1.03
CA TYR A 144 -11.01 1.20 0.42
C TYR A 144 -10.90 -0.11 1.22
N LEU A 145 -11.82 -0.37 2.13
CA LEU A 145 -11.77 -1.55 2.99
C LEU A 145 -12.17 -2.81 2.22
N GLY A 146 -11.29 -3.80 2.23
CA GLY A 146 -11.50 -5.08 1.57
C GLY A 146 -10.80 -6.22 2.30
N PRO A 147 -10.91 -7.46 1.80
CA PRO A 147 -10.29 -8.61 2.44
C PRO A 147 -8.77 -8.54 2.34
N PRO A 148 -8.05 -9.07 3.34
CA PRO A 148 -6.59 -9.12 3.30
C PRO A 148 -6.10 -10.06 2.21
N VAL A 149 -4.87 -9.81 1.71
CA VAL A 149 -4.19 -10.73 0.80
C VAL A 149 -3.89 -12.06 1.51
N PRO A 150 -3.92 -13.20 0.80
CA PRO A 150 -3.71 -14.53 1.41
C PRO A 150 -2.21 -14.81 1.61
N LEU A 151 -1.63 -14.25 2.67
CA LEU A 151 -0.23 -14.48 3.01
C LEU A 151 -0.01 -15.91 3.52
N ARG A 152 1.18 -16.46 3.24
CA ARG A 152 1.57 -17.78 3.72
C ARG A 152 1.71 -17.80 5.24
N GLY A 153 1.31 -18.88 5.85
CA GLY A 153 1.45 -19.04 7.30
C GLY A 153 0.45 -18.25 8.13
N CYS A 154 -0.58 -17.74 7.50
CA CYS A 154 -1.64 -17.01 8.19
C CYS A 154 -2.93 -17.79 8.22
#